data_8723e09a12c53754367ba6d11c280e7b
#
_entry.id   8723e09a12c53754367ba6d11c280e7b
#
_cell.length_a   1.000
_cell.length_b   1.000
_cell.length_c   1.000
_cell.angle_alpha   90.00
_cell.angle_beta   90.00
_cell.angle_gamma   90.00
#
_symmetry.space_group_name_H-M   'P 1'
#
loop_
_entity.id
_entity.type
_entity.pdbx_description
1 polymer ?
#
loop_
_entity_poly.entity_id
_entity_poly.type
_entity_poly.pdbx_seq_one_letter_code
_entity_poly.pdbx_strand_id
1 'polypeptide(L)'
;MPVFELIQDLPIFPAVSHAREDGLLAVGGDLSETRLVEAYRNGIFPWYEEGQPILWWSPDPRLVLYPEDLKVSRSLRKTLRKEIYTSRINSAFDRVVDACAETRLSRGDGTWITEDMKKAYGRLQRKGFAMSFESWADGELAGGLYCVKIGKCFFGESMFSKRNDASKCALVSLVRYAEKNGIRLIDCQMRTDHLIRMGAHEIPRKIYLQQLKRLVPRYTQKRDRYEYNSRPALAS
;
A
#
# COMPACT_ATOMS: atom_id res chain seq x y z
N MET A 1 -24.33 9.01 -7.87
CA MET A 1 -23.77 8.66 -9.19
C MET A 1 -23.86 7.16 -9.38
N PRO A 2 -24.04 6.63 -10.63
CA PRO A 2 -24.03 5.19 -10.85
C PRO A 2 -22.67 4.59 -10.52
N VAL A 3 -22.65 3.34 -10.04
CA VAL A 3 -21.42 2.54 -9.87
C VAL A 3 -21.17 1.83 -11.19
N PHE A 4 -19.95 1.87 -11.69
CA PHE A 4 -19.59 1.25 -12.98
C PHE A 4 -19.26 -0.23 -12.77
N GLU A 5 -19.75 -1.09 -13.66
CA GLU A 5 -19.36 -2.48 -13.71
C GLU A 5 -18.13 -2.65 -14.61
N LEU A 6 -17.09 -3.32 -14.09
CA LEU A 6 -15.85 -3.55 -14.83
C LEU A 6 -15.90 -4.88 -15.57
N ILE A 7 -15.52 -4.85 -16.84
CA ILE A 7 -15.40 -6.04 -17.66
C ILE A 7 -14.17 -6.83 -17.25
N GLN A 8 -14.31 -8.14 -17.08
CA GLN A 8 -13.19 -9.04 -16.78
C GLN A 8 -12.12 -8.96 -17.90
N ASP A 9 -10.86 -9.15 -17.55
CA ASP A 9 -9.69 -9.12 -18.46
C ASP A 9 -9.45 -7.79 -19.20
N LEU A 10 -10.25 -6.74 -18.95
CA LEU A 10 -10.07 -5.42 -19.54
C LEU A 10 -9.67 -4.40 -18.44
N PRO A 11 -8.36 -4.07 -18.24
CA PRO A 11 -7.87 -3.26 -17.12
C PRO A 11 -8.13 -1.75 -17.32
N ILE A 12 -9.34 -1.39 -17.71
CA ILE A 12 -9.77 0.00 -17.90
C ILE A 12 -10.66 0.40 -16.73
N PHE A 13 -10.47 1.62 -16.24
CA PHE A 13 -11.29 2.23 -15.21
C PHE A 13 -12.01 3.48 -15.73
N PRO A 14 -13.22 3.77 -15.22
CA PRO A 14 -13.85 5.06 -15.44
C PRO A 14 -13.02 6.19 -14.81
N ALA A 15 -13.26 7.42 -15.26
CA ALA A 15 -12.60 8.57 -14.65
C ALA A 15 -12.97 8.68 -13.15
N VAL A 16 -11.98 8.88 -12.30
CA VAL A 16 -12.18 8.97 -10.83
C VAL A 16 -13.09 10.12 -10.39
N SER A 17 -13.32 11.12 -11.28
CA SER A 17 -14.33 12.16 -11.05
C SER A 17 -15.76 11.62 -10.95
N HIS A 18 -15.98 10.38 -11.40
CA HIS A 18 -17.28 9.70 -11.29
C HIS A 18 -17.43 8.89 -10.00
N ALA A 19 -16.40 8.86 -9.13
CA ALA A 19 -16.55 8.23 -7.84
C ALA A 19 -17.66 8.92 -7.03
N ARG A 20 -18.42 8.13 -6.29
CA ARG A 20 -19.46 8.59 -5.38
C ARG A 20 -18.85 9.44 -4.26
N GLU A 21 -19.68 10.09 -3.45
CA GLU A 21 -19.23 10.88 -2.29
C GLU A 21 -18.47 10.03 -1.26
N ASP A 22 -18.86 8.76 -1.10
CA ASP A 22 -18.16 7.78 -0.26
C ASP A 22 -16.83 7.28 -0.87
N GLY A 23 -16.56 7.61 -2.14
CA GLY A 23 -15.36 7.21 -2.87
C GLY A 23 -15.52 5.94 -3.71
N LEU A 24 -16.65 5.23 -3.66
CA LEU A 24 -16.90 4.06 -4.50
C LEU A 24 -16.98 4.47 -5.98
N LEU A 25 -16.18 3.82 -6.83
CA LEU A 25 -16.09 4.11 -8.26
C LEU A 25 -16.67 2.99 -9.13
N ALA A 26 -16.29 1.75 -8.85
CA ALA A 26 -16.64 0.63 -9.70
C ALA A 26 -16.75 -0.69 -8.93
N VAL A 27 -17.35 -1.69 -9.57
CA VAL A 27 -17.56 -3.03 -9.05
C VAL A 27 -17.15 -4.08 -10.10
N GLY A 28 -16.71 -5.26 -9.65
CA GLY A 28 -16.36 -6.37 -10.52
C GLY A 28 -14.95 -6.29 -11.11
N GLY A 29 -14.78 -6.85 -12.31
CA GLY A 29 -13.45 -7.04 -12.92
C GLY A 29 -12.68 -8.18 -12.27
N ASP A 30 -11.36 -8.03 -12.15
CA ASP A 30 -10.43 -9.05 -11.66
C ASP A 30 -9.30 -8.43 -10.84
N LEU A 31 -8.50 -9.26 -10.16
CA LEU A 31 -7.28 -8.87 -9.44
C LEU A 31 -6.01 -9.20 -10.22
N SER A 32 -6.05 -9.08 -11.55
CA SER A 32 -4.85 -9.24 -12.38
C SER A 32 -3.82 -8.16 -12.05
N GLU A 33 -2.54 -8.51 -12.23
CA GLU A 33 -1.42 -7.59 -11.99
C GLU A 33 -1.57 -6.31 -12.82
N THR A 34 -2.01 -6.44 -14.08
CA THR A 34 -2.22 -5.31 -14.98
C THR A 34 -3.31 -4.38 -14.46
N ARG A 35 -4.44 -4.94 -14.00
CA ARG A 35 -5.54 -4.13 -13.45
C ARG A 35 -5.14 -3.46 -12.14
N LEU A 36 -4.49 -4.18 -11.23
CA LEU A 36 -4.03 -3.60 -9.96
C LEU A 36 -3.04 -2.45 -10.19
N VAL A 37 -2.05 -2.65 -11.05
CA VAL A 37 -1.07 -1.60 -11.38
C VAL A 37 -1.77 -0.39 -12.03
N GLU A 38 -2.73 -0.62 -12.94
CA GLU A 38 -3.49 0.47 -13.56
C GLU A 38 -4.40 1.18 -12.56
N ALA A 39 -5.02 0.46 -11.62
CA ALA A 39 -5.80 1.04 -10.53
C ALA A 39 -4.94 2.02 -9.71
N TYR A 40 -3.82 1.58 -9.17
CA TYR A 40 -2.93 2.42 -8.37
C TYR A 40 -2.42 3.64 -9.13
N ARG A 41 -2.12 3.50 -10.42
CA ARG A 41 -1.72 4.62 -11.29
C ARG A 41 -2.77 5.71 -11.41
N ASN A 42 -4.04 5.33 -11.31
CA ASN A 42 -5.17 6.23 -11.37
C ASN A 42 -5.71 6.64 -9.99
N GLY A 43 -4.99 6.30 -8.90
CA GLY A 43 -5.41 6.62 -7.53
C GLY A 43 -6.60 5.79 -7.05
N ILE A 44 -6.76 4.59 -7.62
CA ILE A 44 -7.84 3.65 -7.32
C ILE A 44 -7.23 2.45 -6.58
N PHE A 45 -7.96 1.86 -5.65
CA PHE A 45 -7.55 0.65 -4.94
C PHE A 45 -8.75 -0.28 -4.70
N PRO A 46 -8.54 -1.61 -4.61
CA PRO A 46 -9.59 -2.56 -4.26
C PRO A 46 -9.78 -2.61 -2.74
N TRP A 47 -11.04 -2.64 -2.30
CA TRP A 47 -11.40 -2.87 -0.91
C TRP A 47 -12.82 -3.45 -0.84
N TYR A 48 -12.94 -4.71 -0.44
CA TYR A 48 -14.19 -5.48 -0.40
C TYR A 48 -14.07 -6.64 0.59
N GLU A 49 -15.17 -7.16 1.08
CA GLU A 49 -15.21 -8.27 2.03
C GLU A 49 -15.36 -9.62 1.31
N GLU A 50 -15.03 -10.70 2.00
CA GLU A 50 -15.24 -12.06 1.48
C GLU A 50 -16.68 -12.28 1.06
N GLY A 51 -16.89 -12.92 -0.11
CA GLY A 51 -18.21 -13.14 -0.70
C GLY A 51 -18.82 -11.93 -1.42
N GLN A 52 -18.22 -10.75 -1.35
CA GLN A 52 -18.64 -9.59 -2.12
C GLN A 52 -17.93 -9.53 -3.49
N PRO A 53 -18.52 -8.89 -4.50
CA PRO A 53 -17.79 -8.55 -5.71
C PRO A 53 -16.65 -7.59 -5.36
N ILE A 54 -15.61 -7.56 -6.19
CA ILE A 54 -14.49 -6.61 -6.03
C ILE A 54 -15.03 -5.19 -6.12
N LEU A 55 -14.78 -4.37 -5.10
CA LEU A 55 -15.13 -2.95 -5.06
C LEU A 55 -13.88 -2.10 -5.23
N TRP A 56 -13.95 -1.06 -6.08
CA TRP A 56 -12.87 -0.18 -6.44
C TRP A 56 -13.14 1.24 -5.97
N TRP A 57 -12.18 1.82 -5.24
CA TRP A 57 -12.36 3.05 -4.48
C TRP A 57 -11.37 4.14 -4.87
N SER A 58 -11.85 5.38 -4.87
CA SER A 58 -11.02 6.59 -4.97
C SER A 58 -11.62 7.70 -4.09
N PRO A 59 -11.38 7.67 -2.76
CA PRO A 59 -11.96 8.62 -1.81
C PRO A 59 -11.44 10.05 -2.00
N ASP A 60 -12.24 11.00 -1.55
CA ASP A 60 -11.92 12.42 -1.43
C ASP A 60 -12.41 12.92 -0.07
N PRO A 61 -11.53 13.41 0.83
CA PRO A 61 -10.09 13.62 0.65
C PRO A 61 -9.27 12.32 0.64
N ARG A 62 -7.98 12.42 0.21
CA ARG A 62 -7.02 11.35 0.24
C ARG A 62 -6.01 11.56 1.35
N LEU A 63 -5.78 10.54 2.18
CA LEU A 63 -4.73 10.57 3.20
C LEU A 63 -3.38 10.25 2.57
N VAL A 64 -2.38 11.10 2.80
CA VAL A 64 -1.01 10.92 2.30
C VAL A 64 0.01 11.19 3.40
N LEU A 65 1.18 10.59 3.27
CA LEU A 65 2.36 10.89 4.08
C LEU A 65 3.52 11.21 3.14
N TYR A 66 4.08 12.41 3.24
CA TYR A 66 5.35 12.71 2.61
C TYR A 66 6.49 12.23 3.52
N PRO A 67 7.57 11.63 2.96
CA PRO A 67 8.67 11.12 3.77
C PRO A 67 9.21 12.15 4.78
N GLU A 68 9.35 13.41 4.36
CA GLU A 68 9.83 14.53 5.18
C GLU A 68 8.89 14.91 6.34
N ASP A 69 7.61 14.55 6.26
CA ASP A 69 6.59 14.88 7.28
C ASP A 69 6.47 13.83 8.39
N LEU A 70 7.27 12.75 8.33
CA LEU A 70 7.20 11.68 9.33
C LEU A 70 7.46 12.20 10.74
N LYS A 71 6.47 12.06 11.61
CA LYS A 71 6.57 12.43 13.03
C LYS A 71 6.92 11.21 13.88
N VAL A 72 8.14 11.22 14.45
CA VAL A 72 8.59 10.20 15.39
C VAL A 72 8.45 10.73 16.81
N SER A 73 7.50 10.18 17.58
CA SER A 73 7.28 10.57 18.97
C SER A 73 8.50 10.31 19.85
N ARG A 74 8.57 10.96 21.02
CA ARG A 74 9.67 10.75 21.99
C ARG A 74 9.75 9.28 22.43
N SER A 75 8.63 8.61 22.66
CA SER A 75 8.59 7.19 23.03
C SER A 75 9.08 6.30 21.89
N LEU A 76 8.60 6.50 20.67
CA LEU A 76 9.05 5.73 19.50
C LEU A 76 10.54 5.93 19.23
N ARG A 77 11.06 7.16 19.40
CA ARG A 77 12.49 7.44 19.27
C ARG A 77 13.32 6.65 20.30
N LYS A 78 12.80 6.49 21.52
CA LYS A 78 13.44 5.64 22.55
C LYS A 78 13.44 4.16 22.14
N THR A 79 12.31 3.65 21.59
CA THR A 79 12.22 2.27 21.07
C THR A 79 13.23 2.03 19.95
N LEU A 80 13.32 2.96 18.98
CA LEU A 80 14.30 2.88 17.88
C LEU A 80 15.76 2.90 18.35
N ARG A 81 16.09 3.76 19.33
CA ARG A 81 17.46 3.84 19.89
C ARG A 81 17.88 2.59 20.67
N LYS A 82 16.92 1.89 21.26
CA LYS A 82 17.19 0.64 21.99
C LYS A 82 17.35 -0.57 21.07
N GLU A 83 17.14 -0.38 19.76
CA GLU A 83 17.26 -1.43 18.74
C GLU A 83 16.45 -2.70 19.08
N ILE A 84 15.29 -2.50 19.74
CA ILE A 84 14.41 -3.61 20.17
C ILE A 84 13.99 -4.48 18.98
N TYR A 85 13.90 -3.87 17.79
CA TYR A 85 13.48 -4.55 16.56
C TYR A 85 14.57 -4.49 15.50
N THR A 86 14.90 -5.65 14.95
CA THR A 86 15.67 -5.75 13.72
C THR A 86 14.73 -5.49 12.53
N SER A 87 15.08 -4.50 11.69
CA SER A 87 14.31 -4.19 10.48
C SER A 87 14.77 -5.09 9.33
N ARG A 88 13.80 -5.70 8.62
CA ARG A 88 14.05 -6.44 7.38
C ARG A 88 13.08 -5.97 6.30
N ILE A 89 13.43 -6.19 5.03
CA ILE A 89 12.62 -5.81 3.87
C ILE A 89 12.46 -7.04 3.00
N ASN A 90 11.23 -7.39 2.63
CA ASN A 90 10.89 -8.52 1.76
C ASN A 90 11.40 -9.88 2.24
N SER A 91 11.69 -10.05 3.53
CA SER A 91 12.19 -11.32 4.05
C SER A 91 11.08 -12.31 4.37
N ALA A 92 9.86 -11.82 4.58
CA ALA A 92 8.71 -12.64 4.95
C ALA A 92 7.37 -12.02 4.47
N PHE A 93 7.30 -11.65 3.19
CA PHE A 93 6.15 -10.92 2.61
C PHE A 93 4.82 -11.61 2.91
N ASP A 94 4.69 -12.90 2.59
CA ASP A 94 3.44 -13.64 2.79
C ASP A 94 3.04 -13.70 4.28
N ARG A 95 4.01 -13.90 5.20
CA ARG A 95 3.77 -13.85 6.65
C ARG A 95 3.28 -12.46 7.13
N VAL A 96 3.75 -11.39 6.50
CA VAL A 96 3.27 -10.03 6.80
C VAL A 96 1.82 -9.86 6.37
N VAL A 97 1.48 -10.30 5.15
CA VAL A 97 0.10 -10.23 4.62
C VAL A 97 -0.85 -11.05 5.49
N ASP A 98 -0.47 -12.29 5.84
CA ASP A 98 -1.26 -13.17 6.73
C ASP A 98 -1.47 -12.53 8.10
N ALA A 99 -0.42 -12.01 8.73
CA ALA A 99 -0.52 -11.37 10.04
C ALA A 99 -1.38 -10.09 10.00
N CYS A 100 -1.41 -9.38 8.89
CA CYS A 100 -2.33 -8.26 8.69
C CYS A 100 -3.79 -8.72 8.65
N ALA A 101 -4.09 -9.82 7.93
CA ALA A 101 -5.43 -10.41 7.86
C ALA A 101 -5.89 -10.91 9.23
N GLU A 102 -5.06 -11.70 9.92
CA GLU A 102 -5.32 -12.25 11.27
C GLU A 102 -5.61 -11.15 12.31
N THR A 103 -4.82 -10.07 12.29
CA THR A 103 -4.98 -8.95 13.24
C THR A 103 -6.33 -8.26 13.07
N ARG A 104 -6.87 -8.18 11.86
CA ARG A 104 -8.20 -7.60 11.61
C ARG A 104 -9.31 -8.54 12.09
N LEU A 105 -9.22 -9.81 11.74
CA LEU A 105 -10.19 -10.83 12.19
C LEU A 105 -10.29 -10.89 13.71
N SER A 106 -9.16 -10.84 14.42
CA SER A 106 -9.15 -10.89 15.90
C SER A 106 -9.78 -9.67 16.57
N ARG A 107 -9.95 -8.56 15.85
CA ARG A 107 -10.64 -7.35 16.33
C ARG A 107 -12.14 -7.34 16.05
N GLY A 108 -12.63 -8.33 15.31
CA GLY A 108 -14.05 -8.38 14.90
C GLY A 108 -14.41 -7.44 13.73
N ASP A 109 -13.40 -6.79 13.12
CA ASP A 109 -13.62 -5.80 12.05
C ASP A 109 -13.85 -6.45 10.66
N GLY A 110 -13.87 -7.79 10.56
CA GLY A 110 -13.77 -8.49 9.29
C GLY A 110 -12.40 -8.32 8.65
N THR A 111 -12.17 -8.93 7.47
CA THR A 111 -10.96 -8.65 6.70
C THR A 111 -11.26 -8.53 5.22
N TRP A 112 -10.77 -7.47 4.61
CA TRP A 112 -10.76 -7.30 3.16
C TRP A 112 -9.55 -8.01 2.50
N ILE A 113 -8.62 -8.54 3.31
CA ILE A 113 -7.47 -9.30 2.83
C ILE A 113 -7.90 -10.77 2.63
N THR A 114 -8.70 -10.97 1.59
CA THR A 114 -9.20 -12.29 1.19
C THR A 114 -8.08 -13.16 0.63
N GLU A 115 -8.31 -14.46 0.48
CA GLU A 115 -7.32 -15.35 -0.14
C GLU A 115 -6.96 -14.95 -1.58
N ASP A 116 -7.89 -14.37 -2.33
CA ASP A 116 -7.62 -13.87 -3.67
C ASP A 116 -6.76 -12.59 -3.65
N MET A 117 -6.98 -11.71 -2.66
CA MET A 117 -6.12 -10.56 -2.40
C MET A 117 -4.70 -11.00 -2.03
N LYS A 118 -4.53 -11.95 -1.12
CA LYS A 118 -3.21 -12.51 -0.75
C LYS A 118 -2.46 -13.02 -1.97
N LYS A 119 -3.12 -13.86 -2.79
CA LYS A 119 -2.54 -14.37 -4.05
C LYS A 119 -2.17 -13.25 -5.03
N ALA A 120 -3.02 -12.23 -5.17
CA ALA A 120 -2.79 -11.11 -6.05
C ALA A 120 -1.58 -10.28 -5.62
N TYR A 121 -1.48 -9.92 -4.33
CA TYR A 121 -0.33 -9.17 -3.81
C TYR A 121 0.96 -10.01 -3.80
N GLY A 122 0.89 -11.31 -3.58
CA GLY A 122 2.02 -12.22 -3.76
C GLY A 122 2.53 -12.23 -5.21
N ARG A 123 1.64 -12.18 -6.21
CA ARG A 123 2.06 -12.00 -7.62
C ARG A 123 2.73 -10.66 -7.86
N LEU A 124 2.17 -9.56 -7.31
CA LEU A 124 2.78 -8.22 -7.39
C LEU A 124 4.17 -8.20 -6.75
N GLN A 125 4.36 -8.87 -5.61
CA GLN A 125 5.65 -8.95 -4.93
C GLN A 125 6.68 -9.67 -5.80
N ARG A 126 6.37 -10.82 -6.37
CA ARG A 126 7.25 -11.55 -7.30
C ARG A 126 7.62 -10.75 -8.55
N LYS A 127 6.77 -9.81 -8.96
CA LYS A 127 7.03 -8.86 -10.07
C LYS A 127 7.75 -7.58 -9.61
N GLY A 128 8.06 -7.45 -8.31
CA GLY A 128 8.72 -6.28 -7.74
C GLY A 128 7.83 -5.05 -7.56
N PHE A 129 6.49 -5.20 -7.70
CA PHE A 129 5.52 -4.14 -7.47
C PHE A 129 5.05 -4.05 -6.02
N ALA A 130 5.19 -5.10 -5.21
CA ALA A 130 4.85 -5.05 -3.80
C ALA A 130 6.05 -5.34 -2.92
N MET A 131 6.05 -4.77 -1.72
CA MET A 131 7.12 -4.88 -0.74
C MET A 131 6.55 -5.00 0.67
N SER A 132 7.29 -5.69 1.55
CA SER A 132 7.05 -5.67 2.98
C SER A 132 8.19 -5.00 3.73
N PHE A 133 7.84 -4.37 4.86
CA PHE A 133 8.76 -3.82 5.85
C PHE A 133 8.43 -4.46 7.20
N GLU A 134 9.42 -5.04 7.82
CA GLU A 134 9.26 -5.98 8.91
C GLU A 134 10.03 -5.54 10.15
N SER A 135 9.43 -5.75 11.31
CA SER A 135 10.07 -5.56 12.62
C SER A 135 10.15 -6.92 13.32
N TRP A 136 11.38 -7.39 13.50
CA TRP A 136 11.68 -8.69 14.11
C TRP A 136 12.24 -8.50 15.52
N ALA A 137 11.83 -9.35 16.46
CA ALA A 137 12.38 -9.42 17.81
C ALA A 137 12.48 -10.88 18.25
N ASP A 138 13.60 -11.27 18.83
CA ASP A 138 13.84 -12.63 19.33
C ASP A 138 13.63 -13.74 18.25
N GLY A 139 13.95 -13.43 16.99
CA GLY A 139 13.74 -14.33 15.86
C GLY A 139 12.29 -14.38 15.35
N GLU A 140 11.36 -13.67 16.00
CA GLU A 140 9.93 -13.65 15.65
C GLU A 140 9.50 -12.37 14.94
N LEU A 141 8.54 -12.49 14.02
CA LEU A 141 7.93 -11.37 13.32
C LEU A 141 6.96 -10.64 14.28
N ALA A 142 7.43 -9.53 14.84
CA ALA A 142 6.75 -8.75 15.88
C ALA A 142 5.76 -7.72 15.32
N GLY A 143 5.98 -7.26 14.09
CA GLY A 143 5.12 -6.33 13.39
C GLY A 143 5.62 -6.09 11.97
N GLY A 144 4.79 -5.43 11.17
CA GLY A 144 5.15 -5.16 9.78
C GLY A 144 4.04 -4.43 9.05
N LEU A 145 4.35 -4.10 7.81
CA LEU A 145 3.40 -3.56 6.84
C LEU A 145 3.77 -4.05 5.44
N TYR A 146 2.80 -4.03 4.54
CA TYR A 146 3.07 -4.20 3.12
C TYR A 146 2.48 -3.07 2.30
N CYS A 147 3.07 -2.83 1.15
CA CYS A 147 2.71 -1.75 0.24
C CYS A 147 2.97 -2.13 -1.21
N VAL A 148 2.32 -1.41 -2.13
CA VAL A 148 2.65 -1.43 -3.56
C VAL A 148 3.60 -0.28 -3.86
N LYS A 149 4.58 -0.50 -4.76
CA LYS A 149 5.57 0.49 -5.21
C LYS A 149 5.45 0.69 -6.71
N ILE A 150 5.10 1.88 -7.14
CA ILE A 150 5.04 2.23 -8.57
C ILE A 150 5.68 3.62 -8.75
N GLY A 151 6.70 3.70 -9.61
CA GLY A 151 7.45 4.94 -9.82
C GLY A 151 8.04 5.48 -8.51
N LYS A 152 7.71 6.72 -8.17
CA LYS A 152 8.16 7.39 -6.94
C LYS A 152 7.07 7.41 -5.85
N CYS A 153 6.15 6.46 -5.86
CA CYS A 153 5.05 6.34 -4.89
C CYS A 153 5.07 4.97 -4.21
N PHE A 154 4.76 4.97 -2.90
CA PHE A 154 4.26 3.82 -2.18
C PHE A 154 2.75 3.95 -1.99
N PHE A 155 2.04 2.83 -2.04
CA PHE A 155 0.64 2.70 -1.69
C PHE A 155 0.56 1.73 -0.52
N GLY A 156 0.29 2.25 0.67
CA GLY A 156 0.20 1.46 1.89
C GLY A 156 -1.06 0.61 1.89
N GLU A 157 -0.93 -0.68 2.14
CA GLU A 157 -2.06 -1.59 2.13
C GLU A 157 -2.56 -1.90 3.53
N SER A 158 -1.70 -2.49 4.33
CA SER A 158 -2.06 -2.83 5.70
C SER A 158 -0.82 -2.93 6.59
N MET A 159 -1.06 -2.85 7.90
CA MET A 159 -0.03 -3.06 8.91
C MET A 159 -0.58 -3.82 10.11
N PHE A 160 0.30 -4.53 10.79
CA PHE A 160 -0.01 -5.25 12.03
C PHE A 160 1.06 -5.01 13.09
N SER A 161 0.69 -5.25 14.34
CA SER A 161 1.61 -5.13 15.48
C SER A 161 1.26 -6.17 16.54
N LYS A 162 2.16 -7.14 16.76
CA LYS A 162 2.06 -8.13 17.84
C LYS A 162 2.75 -7.65 19.12
N ARG A 163 3.70 -6.72 18.99
CA ARG A 163 4.43 -6.08 20.10
C ARG A 163 4.36 -4.56 20.01
N ASN A 164 4.51 -3.89 21.14
CA ASN A 164 4.37 -2.44 21.21
C ASN A 164 5.32 -1.71 20.24
N ASP A 165 4.82 -0.72 19.49
CA ASP A 165 5.54 0.07 18.49
C ASP A 165 6.09 -0.69 17.27
N ALA A 166 5.91 -2.02 17.14
CA ALA A 166 6.52 -2.80 16.06
C ALA A 166 6.06 -2.34 14.66
N SER A 167 4.75 -2.07 14.45
CA SER A 167 4.25 -1.52 13.19
C SER A 167 4.77 -0.11 12.91
N LYS A 168 4.95 0.72 13.95
CA LYS A 168 5.52 2.06 13.80
C LYS A 168 7.00 1.99 13.40
N CYS A 169 7.77 1.03 13.94
CA CYS A 169 9.15 0.80 13.53
C CYS A 169 9.22 0.36 12.06
N ALA A 170 8.30 -0.50 11.62
CA ALA A 170 8.18 -0.89 10.21
C ALA A 170 7.85 0.32 9.31
N LEU A 171 6.93 1.22 9.73
CA LEU A 171 6.64 2.45 9.00
C LEU A 171 7.85 3.40 8.93
N VAL A 172 8.61 3.54 10.02
CA VAL A 172 9.86 4.31 10.00
C VAL A 172 10.87 3.71 9.03
N SER A 173 10.97 2.37 8.96
CA SER A 173 11.82 1.67 8.01
C SER A 173 11.39 1.94 6.56
N LEU A 174 10.08 1.88 6.27
CA LEU A 174 9.53 2.24 4.95
C LEU A 174 9.89 3.67 4.56
N VAL A 175 9.72 4.63 5.49
CA VAL A 175 10.03 6.05 5.20
C VAL A 175 11.53 6.25 4.93
N ARG A 176 12.40 5.67 5.74
CA ARG A 176 13.85 5.71 5.51
C ARG A 176 14.26 5.10 4.17
N TYR A 177 13.61 4.00 3.80
CA TYR A 177 13.80 3.42 2.47
C TYR A 177 13.30 4.37 1.38
N ALA A 178 12.14 5.01 1.59
CA ALA A 178 11.57 5.98 0.66
C ALA A 178 12.54 7.15 0.38
N GLU A 179 13.10 7.74 1.44
CA GLU A 179 14.08 8.83 1.33
C GLU A 179 15.31 8.42 0.53
N LYS A 180 15.90 7.25 0.83
CA LYS A 180 17.08 6.73 0.13
C LYS A 180 16.83 6.40 -1.34
N ASN A 181 15.61 6.04 -1.70
CA ASN A 181 15.26 5.57 -3.05
C ASN A 181 14.45 6.58 -3.85
N GLY A 182 14.37 7.83 -3.39
CA GLY A 182 13.70 8.92 -4.11
C GLY A 182 12.19 8.77 -4.24
N ILE A 183 11.56 7.99 -3.35
CA ILE A 183 10.10 7.96 -3.22
C ILE A 183 9.66 9.29 -2.61
N ARG A 184 8.61 9.88 -3.15
CA ARG A 184 8.14 11.22 -2.79
C ARG A 184 6.77 11.24 -2.13
N LEU A 185 6.01 10.17 -2.26
CA LEU A 185 4.65 10.09 -1.76
C LEU A 185 4.35 8.70 -1.23
N ILE A 186 3.76 8.64 -0.05
CA ILE A 186 3.18 7.43 0.53
C ILE A 186 1.68 7.67 0.59
N ASP A 187 0.93 6.98 -0.26
CA ASP A 187 -0.52 6.99 -0.26
C ASP A 187 -1.02 6.10 0.88
N CYS A 188 -1.71 6.68 1.82
CA CYS A 188 -2.31 6.01 2.97
C CYS A 188 -3.82 5.76 2.80
N GLN A 189 -4.37 6.12 1.64
CA GLN A 189 -5.78 5.97 1.20
C GLN A 189 -6.77 6.72 2.09
N MET A 190 -7.12 6.19 3.25
CA MET A 190 -8.15 6.73 4.14
C MET A 190 -7.58 7.16 5.48
N ARG A 191 -8.27 8.10 6.11
CA ARG A 191 -7.90 8.67 7.41
C ARG A 191 -7.90 7.61 8.51
N THR A 192 -6.80 7.56 9.25
CA THR A 192 -6.70 6.89 10.54
C THR A 192 -5.94 7.79 11.52
N ASP A 193 -6.39 7.85 12.78
CA ASP A 193 -5.72 8.66 13.81
C ASP A 193 -4.27 8.22 14.05
N HIS A 194 -3.99 6.95 13.82
CA HIS A 194 -2.64 6.42 13.92
C HIS A 194 -1.69 7.08 12.91
N LEU A 195 -2.08 7.14 11.63
CA LEU A 195 -1.28 7.73 10.56
C LEU A 195 -1.21 9.26 10.67
N ILE A 196 -2.30 9.93 11.10
CA ILE A 196 -2.28 11.36 11.42
C ILE A 196 -1.22 11.68 12.49
N ARG A 197 -1.18 10.89 13.58
CA ARG A 197 -0.16 11.06 14.62
C ARG A 197 1.26 10.79 14.11
N MET A 198 1.41 10.01 13.06
CA MET A 198 2.69 9.73 12.40
C MET A 198 3.06 10.77 11.33
N GLY A 199 2.23 11.80 11.11
CA GLY A 199 2.52 12.92 10.20
C GLY A 199 1.72 12.92 8.89
N ALA A 200 0.91 11.88 8.63
CA ALA A 200 0.03 11.88 7.47
C ALA A 200 -1.03 12.99 7.58
N HIS A 201 -1.45 13.51 6.44
CA HIS A 201 -2.51 14.51 6.36
C HIS A 201 -3.38 14.31 5.12
N GLU A 202 -4.58 14.87 5.16
CA GLU A 202 -5.53 14.76 4.07
C GLU A 202 -5.31 15.88 3.06
N ILE A 203 -5.35 15.51 1.78
CA ILE A 203 -5.33 16.44 0.67
C ILE A 203 -6.53 16.18 -0.26
N PRO A 204 -7.04 17.20 -0.97
CA PRO A 204 -8.06 16.99 -1.98
C PRO A 204 -7.61 15.95 -3.03
N ARG A 205 -8.48 15.02 -3.41
CA ARG A 205 -8.20 14.01 -4.44
C ARG A 205 -7.63 14.62 -5.73
N LYS A 206 -8.13 15.80 -6.13
CA LYS A 206 -7.60 16.52 -7.29
C LYS A 206 -6.10 16.80 -7.19
N ILE A 207 -5.63 17.25 -6.03
CA ILE A 207 -4.22 17.54 -5.76
C ILE A 207 -3.40 16.25 -5.74
N TYR A 208 -3.91 15.20 -5.06
CA TYR A 208 -3.30 13.88 -5.05
C TYR A 208 -3.09 13.33 -6.47
N LEU A 209 -4.10 13.36 -7.33
CA LEU A 209 -4.01 12.87 -8.71
C LEU A 209 -3.02 13.67 -9.57
N GLN A 210 -2.91 14.98 -9.35
CA GLN A 210 -1.89 15.81 -10.02
C GLN A 210 -0.46 15.39 -9.64
N GLN A 211 -0.24 15.09 -8.35
CA GLN A 211 1.05 14.58 -7.87
C GLN A 211 1.33 13.18 -8.42
N LEU A 212 0.34 12.28 -8.33
CA LEU A 212 0.45 10.92 -8.81
C LEU A 212 0.85 10.87 -10.29
N LYS A 213 0.23 11.69 -11.14
CA LYS A 213 0.56 11.80 -12.57
C LYS A 213 2.03 12.17 -12.83
N ARG A 214 2.67 12.93 -11.94
CA ARG A 214 4.08 13.33 -12.05
C ARG A 214 5.03 12.27 -11.49
N LEU A 215 4.60 11.52 -10.48
CA LEU A 215 5.43 10.60 -9.73
C LEU A 215 5.37 9.17 -10.25
N VAL A 216 4.28 8.82 -10.93
CA VAL A 216 4.04 7.49 -11.49
C VAL A 216 4.03 7.57 -13.01
N PRO A 217 5.07 7.07 -13.70
CA PRO A 217 5.14 7.10 -15.15
C PRO A 217 3.98 6.32 -15.79
N ARG A 218 3.39 6.86 -16.83
CA ARG A 218 2.53 6.08 -17.73
C ARG A 218 3.42 5.18 -18.59
N TYR A 219 3.08 3.92 -18.77
CA TYR A 219 3.74 3.09 -19.76
C TYR A 219 3.46 3.67 -21.15
N THR A 220 4.46 4.23 -21.80
CA THR A 220 4.47 4.34 -23.26
C THR A 220 4.76 2.92 -23.79
N GLN A 221 3.77 2.34 -24.44
CA GLN A 221 3.84 0.97 -24.98
C GLN A 221 5.13 0.81 -25.81
N LYS A 222 6.07 0.04 -25.37
CA LYS A 222 7.12 -0.74 -26.03
C LYS A 222 8.50 -0.77 -25.35
N ARG A 223 8.98 0.30 -24.68
CA ARG A 223 10.34 0.32 -24.09
C ARG A 223 10.41 -0.16 -22.64
N ASP A 224 9.42 0.19 -21.84
CA ASP A 224 9.49 -0.02 -20.38
C ASP A 224 9.23 -1.46 -19.94
N ARG A 225 8.67 -2.32 -20.82
CA ARG A 225 8.51 -3.77 -20.55
C ARG A 225 9.84 -4.52 -20.45
N TYR A 226 10.86 -4.07 -21.17
CA TYR A 226 12.17 -4.74 -21.22
C TYR A 226 13.10 -4.31 -20.07
N GLU A 227 13.10 -3.03 -19.68
CA GLU A 227 13.96 -2.55 -18.60
C GLU A 227 13.51 -3.04 -17.21
N TYR A 228 12.21 -3.31 -17.04
CA TYR A 228 11.67 -3.79 -15.77
C TYR A 228 11.99 -5.28 -15.52
N ASN A 229 12.06 -6.09 -16.56
CA ASN A 229 12.40 -7.52 -16.49
C ASN A 229 13.92 -7.79 -16.39
N SER A 230 14.76 -6.78 -16.56
CA SER A 230 16.23 -6.95 -16.64
C SER A 230 17.00 -6.45 -15.41
N ARG A 231 16.31 -5.93 -14.38
CA ARG A 231 17.00 -5.59 -13.13
C ARG A 231 17.02 -6.79 -12.20
N PRO A 232 18.21 -7.38 -11.93
CA PRO A 232 18.32 -8.44 -10.93
C PRO A 232 17.89 -7.91 -9.58
N ALA A 233 17.16 -8.73 -8.82
CA ALA A 233 16.92 -8.47 -7.41
C ALA A 233 18.28 -8.24 -6.75
N LEU A 234 18.50 -7.03 -6.20
CA LEU A 234 19.70 -6.73 -5.44
C LEU A 234 19.79 -7.71 -4.29
N ALA A 235 20.71 -8.67 -4.43
CA ALA A 235 21.16 -9.54 -3.37
C ALA A 235 21.95 -8.71 -2.35
N SER A 236 21.77 -9.06 -1.08
CA SER A 236 22.46 -8.68 0.16
C SER A 236 22.30 -7.26 0.64
#